data_cfafb2b5959203183a67404f52089059
#
_entry.id   cfafb2b5959203183a67404f52089059
#
_cell.length_a   1.000
_cell.length_b   1.000
_cell.length_c   1.000
_cell.angle_alpha   90.00
_cell.angle_beta   90.00
_cell.angle_gamma   90.00
#
_symmetry.space_group_name_H-M   'P 1'
#
loop_
_entity.id
_entity.type
_entity.pdbx_description
1 polymer ?
#
loop_
_entity_poly.entity_id
_entity_poly.type
_entity_poly.pdbx_seq_one_letter_code
_entity_poly.pdbx_strand_id
1 'polypeptide(L)'
;VQVTVVRILGSGQFRLDDGDVGRLNDLDNAVAAAVAAGDAAAFGQTFGALIAHVREHGAAVADGEIVTSDHVLPAEDTTLDEAREAFSGEGAIPG
;
A
#
# COMPACT_ATOMS: atom_id res chain seq x y z
N VAL A 1 -16.02 15.61 3.74
CA VAL A 1 -14.66 15.21 3.41
C VAL A 1 -14.39 13.87 4.03
N GLN A 2 -14.02 12.93 3.23
CA GLN A 2 -13.69 11.61 3.74
C GLN A 2 -12.20 11.45 3.88
N VAL A 3 -11.81 10.69 4.86
CA VAL A 3 -10.41 10.41 5.10
C VAL A 3 -10.23 8.90 5.04
N THR A 4 -9.24 8.46 4.30
CA THR A 4 -8.90 7.04 4.19
C THR A 4 -7.69 6.76 5.08
N VAL A 5 -7.76 5.72 5.88
CA VAL A 5 -6.65 5.33 6.74
C VAL A 5 -5.89 4.19 6.07
N VAL A 6 -4.60 4.39 5.87
CA VAL A 6 -3.72 3.40 5.26
C VAL A 6 -2.70 2.96 6.29
N ARG A 7 -2.59 1.66 6.51
CA ARG A 7 -1.57 1.11 7.40
C ARG A 7 -0.43 0.57 6.56
N ILE A 8 0.80 0.95 6.90
CA ILE A 8 1.99 0.34 6.32
C ILE A 8 2.54 -0.57 7.40
N LEU A 9 2.60 -1.85 7.14
CA LEU A 9 3.07 -2.82 8.14
C LEU A 9 4.49 -2.46 8.59
N GLY A 10 4.68 -2.36 9.87
CA GLY A 10 5.95 -1.96 10.45
C GLY A 10 6.17 -0.46 10.57
N SER A 11 5.32 0.36 9.96
CA SER A 11 5.50 1.82 9.96
C SER A 11 4.32 2.59 10.56
N GLY A 12 3.19 1.95 10.75
CA GLY A 12 2.02 2.59 11.38
C GLY A 12 0.93 2.98 10.41
N GLN A 13 0.06 3.85 10.84
CA GLN A 13 -1.11 4.26 10.07
C GLN A 13 -1.01 5.73 9.67
N PHE A 14 -1.59 6.04 8.51
CA PHE A 14 -1.59 7.39 7.96
C PHE A 14 -2.98 7.73 7.43
N ARG A 15 -3.40 8.99 7.58
CA ARG A 15 -4.68 9.46 7.05
C ARG A 15 -4.44 10.20 5.75
N LEU A 16 -5.18 9.84 4.71
CA LEU A 16 -5.10 10.50 3.40
C LEU A 16 -6.43 11.14 3.08
N ASP A 17 -6.39 12.34 2.50
CA ASP A 17 -7.59 13.02 2.03
C ASP A 17 -8.09 12.42 0.73
N ASP A 18 -9.35 12.68 0.37
CA ASP A 18 -9.94 12.18 -0.88
C ASP A 18 -9.10 12.50 -2.12
N GLY A 19 -8.50 13.66 -2.18
CA GLY A 19 -7.68 14.03 -3.32
C GLY A 19 -6.44 13.19 -3.49
N ASP A 20 -5.95 12.62 -2.39
CA ASP A 20 -4.75 11.78 -2.42
C ASP A 20 -5.10 10.31 -2.62
N VAL A 21 -6.33 9.92 -2.34
CA VAL A 21 -6.76 8.52 -2.50
C VAL A 21 -6.78 8.10 -3.98
N GLY A 22 -7.13 9.01 -4.88
CA GLY A 22 -7.10 8.71 -6.31
C GLY A 22 -5.70 8.32 -6.76
N ARG A 23 -4.71 9.08 -6.32
CA ARG A 23 -3.31 8.77 -6.64
C ARG A 23 -2.86 7.47 -5.97
N LEU A 24 -3.32 7.23 -4.75
CA LEU A 24 -3.03 5.98 -4.04
C LEU A 24 -3.52 4.79 -4.86
N ASN A 25 -4.74 4.87 -5.38
CA ASN A 25 -5.32 3.79 -6.18
C ASN A 25 -4.53 3.57 -7.49
N ASP A 26 -4.10 4.64 -8.14
CA ASP A 26 -3.30 4.54 -9.37
C ASP A 26 -1.98 3.84 -9.08
N LEU A 27 -1.33 4.21 -7.98
CA LEU A 27 -0.05 3.61 -7.59
C LEU A 27 -0.23 2.15 -7.18
N ASP A 28 -1.32 1.85 -6.48
CA ASP A 28 -1.62 0.48 -6.08
C ASP A 28 -1.87 -0.41 -7.30
N ASN A 29 -2.57 0.10 -8.30
CA ASN A 29 -2.80 -0.63 -9.54
C ASN A 29 -1.48 -0.87 -10.28
N ALA A 30 -0.56 0.10 -10.26
CA ALA A 30 0.74 -0.06 -10.88
C ALA A 30 1.58 -1.13 -10.17
N VAL A 31 1.50 -1.18 -8.85
CA VAL A 31 2.17 -2.23 -8.06
C VAL A 31 1.60 -3.60 -8.43
N ALA A 32 0.28 -3.71 -8.50
CA ALA A 32 -0.37 -4.97 -8.85
C ALA A 32 0.05 -5.45 -10.25
N ALA A 33 0.15 -4.53 -11.20
CA ALA A 33 0.60 -4.85 -12.55
C ALA A 33 2.04 -5.33 -12.57
N ALA A 34 2.91 -4.73 -11.78
CA ALA A 34 4.31 -5.13 -11.69
C ALA A 34 4.44 -6.51 -11.07
N VAL A 35 3.64 -6.81 -10.06
CA VAL A 35 3.62 -8.13 -9.44
C VAL A 35 3.14 -9.17 -10.44
N ALA A 36 2.07 -8.88 -11.16
CA ALA A 36 1.52 -9.81 -12.15
C ALA A 36 2.53 -10.09 -13.28
N ALA A 37 3.30 -9.08 -13.66
CA ALA A 37 4.31 -9.23 -14.70
C ALA A 37 5.58 -9.91 -14.21
N GLY A 38 5.77 -10.01 -12.92
CA GLY A 38 7.00 -10.54 -12.35
C GLY A 38 8.19 -9.63 -12.56
N ASP A 39 7.95 -8.31 -12.68
CA ASP A 39 8.99 -7.34 -12.98
C ASP A 39 9.50 -6.70 -11.69
N ALA A 40 10.64 -7.17 -11.20
CA ALA A 40 11.18 -6.70 -9.93
C ALA A 40 11.56 -5.22 -9.97
N ALA A 41 12.06 -4.73 -11.09
CA ALA A 41 12.43 -3.32 -11.21
C ALA A 41 11.19 -2.42 -11.17
N ALA A 42 10.15 -2.79 -11.90
CA ALA A 42 8.90 -2.05 -11.88
C ALA A 42 8.24 -2.11 -10.50
N PHE A 43 8.30 -3.27 -9.85
CA PHE A 43 7.76 -3.41 -8.50
C PHE A 43 8.47 -2.46 -7.54
N GLY A 44 9.79 -2.43 -7.55
CA GLY A 44 10.55 -1.54 -6.67
C GLY A 44 10.20 -0.08 -6.89
N GLN A 45 10.04 0.34 -8.15
CA GLN A 45 9.70 1.71 -8.46
C GLN A 45 8.28 2.06 -8.05
N THR A 46 7.32 1.21 -8.40
CA THR A 46 5.90 1.49 -8.12
C THR A 46 5.58 1.37 -6.62
N PHE A 47 6.12 0.36 -5.98
CA PHE A 47 5.90 0.16 -4.55
C PHE A 47 6.58 1.28 -3.76
N GLY A 48 7.80 1.66 -4.12
CA GLY A 48 8.48 2.77 -3.49
C GLY A 48 7.72 4.07 -3.65
N ALA A 49 7.14 4.32 -4.83
CA ALA A 49 6.33 5.50 -5.07
C ALA A 49 5.04 5.47 -4.23
N LEU A 50 4.43 4.31 -4.08
CA LEU A 50 3.22 4.15 -3.27
C LEU A 50 3.51 4.48 -1.81
N ILE A 51 4.57 3.92 -1.25
CA ILE A 51 4.95 4.17 0.14
C ILE A 51 5.30 5.65 0.34
N ALA A 52 6.06 6.23 -0.59
CA ALA A 52 6.42 7.64 -0.52
C ALA A 52 5.19 8.54 -0.55
N HIS A 53 4.22 8.23 -1.40
CA HIS A 53 2.99 9.00 -1.50
C HIS A 53 2.26 9.01 -0.16
N VAL A 54 2.10 7.85 0.47
CA VAL A 54 1.43 7.74 1.76
C VAL A 54 2.18 8.54 2.82
N ARG A 55 3.50 8.45 2.86
CA ARG A 55 4.29 9.16 3.86
C ARG A 55 4.30 10.67 3.64
N GLU A 56 4.34 11.11 2.38
CA GLU A 56 4.39 12.53 2.07
C GLU A 56 3.05 13.22 2.21
N HIS A 57 1.98 12.57 1.84
CA HIS A 57 0.66 13.17 1.81
C HIS A 57 -0.22 12.73 2.99
N GLY A 58 0.13 11.66 3.64
CA GLY A 58 -0.65 11.16 4.78
C GLY A 58 -0.25 11.83 6.08
N ALA A 59 -1.20 11.97 6.97
CA ALA A 59 -0.94 12.45 8.32
C ALA A 59 -0.81 11.24 9.24
N ALA A 60 0.30 11.12 9.93
CA ALA A 60 0.56 9.99 10.80
C ALA A 60 -0.46 9.93 11.94
N VAL A 61 -0.98 8.75 12.20
CA VAL A 61 -1.91 8.53 13.30
C VAL A 61 -1.10 8.28 14.56
N ALA A 62 -1.46 8.92 15.65
CA ALA A 62 -0.73 8.76 16.92
C ALA A 62 -0.85 7.33 17.44
N ASP A 63 0.18 6.84 18.08
CA ASP A 63 0.22 5.46 18.57
C ASP A 63 -0.94 5.12 19.52
N GLY A 64 -1.36 6.07 20.30
CA GLY A 64 -2.46 5.83 21.24
C GLY A 64 -3.84 5.94 20.62
N GLU A 65 -3.91 6.33 19.35
CA GLU A 65 -5.18 6.53 18.68
C GLU A 65 -5.65 5.22 18.06
N ILE A 66 -6.88 4.85 18.28
CA ILE A 66 -7.42 3.60 17.73
C ILE A 66 -8.28 3.94 16.54
N VAL A 67 -7.82 3.57 15.36
CA VAL A 67 -8.59 3.78 14.12
C VAL A 67 -8.54 2.53 13.27
N THR A 68 -9.57 2.31 12.49
CA THR A 68 -9.64 1.16 11.58
C THR A 68 -8.92 1.53 10.29
N SER A 69 -8.07 0.64 9.81
CA SER A 69 -7.39 0.84 8.54
C SER A 69 -8.31 0.45 7.39
N ASP A 70 -8.43 1.32 6.39
CA ASP A 70 -9.19 1.02 5.18
C ASP A 70 -8.34 0.25 4.19
N HIS A 71 -7.04 0.47 4.20
CA HIS A 71 -6.10 -0.23 3.35
C HIS A 71 -4.90 -0.66 4.18
N VAL A 72 -4.36 -1.82 3.88
CA VAL A 72 -3.14 -2.30 4.54
C VAL A 72 -2.11 -2.58 3.46
N LEU A 73 -0.95 -1.95 3.57
CA LEU A 73 0.15 -2.14 2.63
C LEU A 73 1.23 -2.98 3.28
N PRO A 74 1.96 -3.78 2.50
CA PRO A 74 3.09 -4.55 3.02
C PRO A 74 4.17 -3.62 3.55
N ALA A 75 5.08 -4.15 4.33
CA ALA A 75 6.21 -3.38 4.86
C ALA A 75 7.07 -2.84 3.70
N GLU A 76 7.72 -1.71 3.94
CA GLU A 76 8.49 -1.05 2.88
C GLU A 76 9.60 -1.91 2.32
N ASP A 77 10.12 -2.87 3.07
CA ASP A 77 11.19 -3.75 2.62
C ASP A 77 10.67 -5.02 1.96
N THR A 78 9.39 -5.08 1.63
CA THR A 78 8.81 -6.23 0.96
C THR A 78 9.44 -6.41 -0.41
N THR A 79 9.84 -7.62 -0.73
CA THR A 79 10.42 -7.94 -2.04
C THR A 79 9.32 -8.38 -3.01
N LEU A 80 9.65 -8.43 -4.29
CA LEU A 80 8.70 -8.91 -5.30
C LEU A 80 8.24 -10.32 -4.97
N ASP A 81 9.13 -11.19 -4.57
CA ASP A 81 8.77 -12.58 -4.25
C ASP A 81 7.78 -12.65 -3.08
N GLU A 82 8.01 -11.85 -2.06
CA GLU A 82 7.11 -11.78 -0.92
C GLU A 82 5.74 -11.22 -1.32
N ALA A 83 5.74 -10.19 -2.16
CA ALA A 83 4.50 -9.61 -2.64
C ALA A 83 3.73 -10.57 -3.52
N ARG A 84 4.41 -11.31 -4.39
CA ARG A 84 3.77 -12.31 -5.24
C ARG A 84 3.12 -13.40 -4.40
N GLU A 85 3.77 -13.83 -3.36
CA GLU A 85 3.25 -14.84 -2.47
C GLU A 85 1.98 -14.34 -1.76
N ALA A 86 1.99 -13.11 -1.29
CA ALA A 86 0.83 -12.53 -0.64
C ALA A 86 -0.35 -12.38 -1.59
N PHE A 87 -0.12 -11.86 -2.79
CA PHE A 87 -1.18 -11.69 -3.76
C PHE A 87 -1.68 -13.03 -4.31
N SER A 88 -0.77 -13.97 -4.52
CA SER A 88 -1.18 -15.29 -4.96
C SER A 88 -2.04 -15.98 -3.92
N GLY A 89 -1.70 -15.78 -2.66
CA GLY A 89 -2.49 -16.33 -1.57
C GLY A 89 -3.90 -15.81 -1.58
N GLU A 90 -4.06 -14.51 -1.82
CA GLU A 90 -5.36 -13.95 -1.93
C GLU A 90 -6.07 -14.45 -3.14
N GLY A 91 -5.39 -14.51 -4.25
CA GLY A 91 -5.97 -15.00 -5.46
C GLY A 91 -6.33 -16.44 -5.39
N ALA A 92 -5.61 -17.18 -4.61
CA ALA A 92 -5.87 -18.59 -4.50
C ALA A 92 -7.06 -18.89 -3.66
N ILE A 93 -7.45 -17.96 -2.85
CA ILE A 93 -8.54 -18.18 -2.06
C ILE A 93 -9.73 -17.76 -2.66
N PRO A 94 -10.09 -17.43 -3.51
CA PRO A 94 -11.30 -17.05 -3.93
C PRO A 94 -12.05 -18.01 -3.89
N GLY A 95 -11.56 -18.32 -3.47
CA GLY A 95 -12.36 -19.25 -3.49
C GLY A 95 -12.79 -19.02 -4.27
#